data_954383cc0b0a20a7eb58074799e688c4
#
_entry.id   954383cc0b0a20a7eb58074799e688c4
#
_cell.length_a   1.000
_cell.length_b   1.000
_cell.length_c   1.000
_cell.angle_alpha   90.00
_cell.angle_beta   90.00
_cell.angle_gamma   90.00
#
_symmetry.space_group_name_H-M   'P 1'
#
loop_
_entity.id
_entity.type
_entity.pdbx_description
1 polymer ?
#
loop_
_entity_poly.entity_id
_entity_poly.type
_entity_poly.pdbx_seq_one_letter_code
_entity_poly.pdbx_strand_id
1 'polypeptide(L)'
;MTTKTKKNVEALEKSLNSSNVVETLDQLEALISRVHKAQRIFATFSQEKVDAIFKAAAGAADKARIPLARMAGEETGMGVLEDKIIKNHFASEYIYNKHKNAKTCGIIKEDKINGIKIVAEPLGVLAGIVPTTNPTSTAIFKSLIALKTRNGIIFSPHPRAKKCTIEAAKIVLDAAVKAGAPEDIIGWIDVPSIELSSALMKHPNIDCILATGGPGMVKAAYSSGNPALGVGPGNTSAVIDETADIKMAVSSILMSKSFDNGMICASEQSVVVVDSIYEEVKNEFIYRGAYLLNEDQKQKLIDLPLIDPKRGTAHPDVVGQKPHRIAELSGFGADVPEDAK
;
A
#
# COMPACT_ATOMS: atom_id res chain seq x y z
N MET A 1 19.10 36.87 24.13
CA MET A 1 17.93 36.01 24.43
C MET A 1 17.83 35.81 25.93
N THR A 2 16.78 36.29 26.54
CA THR A 2 16.60 36.27 27.99
C THR A 2 16.30 34.86 28.50
N THR A 3 16.75 34.54 29.71
CA THR A 3 16.58 33.23 30.40
C THR A 3 15.10 32.74 30.39
N LYS A 4 14.13 33.69 30.32
CA LYS A 4 12.71 33.44 30.22
C LYS A 4 12.30 32.85 28.84
N THR A 5 12.98 33.27 27.78
CA THR A 5 12.72 32.77 26.41
C THR A 5 13.28 31.36 26.23
N LYS A 6 14.44 31.03 26.83
CA LYS A 6 14.98 29.66 26.84
C LYS A 6 14.08 28.68 27.60
N LYS A 7 13.59 29.03 28.79
CA LYS A 7 12.67 28.21 29.58
C LYS A 7 11.34 27.96 28.86
N ASN A 8 10.83 28.96 28.15
CA ASN A 8 9.59 28.78 27.36
C ASN A 8 9.81 27.89 26.12
N VAL A 9 10.96 27.99 25.47
CA VAL A 9 11.32 27.09 24.35
C VAL A 9 11.52 25.65 24.84
N GLU A 10 12.24 25.43 25.96
CA GLU A 10 12.41 24.11 26.57
C GLU A 10 11.07 23.52 27.10
N ALA A 11 10.15 24.36 27.61
CA ALA A 11 8.83 23.92 28.03
C ALA A 11 7.94 23.59 26.86
N LEU A 12 8.03 24.33 25.73
CA LEU A 12 7.36 24.02 24.48
C LEU A 12 7.91 22.72 23.85
N GLU A 13 9.22 22.56 23.82
CA GLU A 13 9.88 21.33 23.36
C GLU A 13 9.52 20.10 24.22
N LYS A 14 9.40 20.28 25.54
CA LYS A 14 8.90 19.22 26.43
C LYS A 14 7.42 18.91 26.26
N SER A 15 6.58 19.89 25.97
CA SER A 15 5.15 19.68 25.71
C SER A 15 4.91 19.09 24.32
N LEU A 16 5.69 19.46 23.33
CA LEU A 16 5.68 18.85 21.97
C LEU A 16 6.18 17.42 21.98
N ASN A 17 7.12 17.08 22.89
CA ASN A 17 7.60 15.71 23.08
C ASN A 17 6.68 14.83 23.94
N SER A 18 5.63 15.36 24.53
CA SER A 18 4.74 14.62 25.45
C SER A 18 3.47 14.05 24.78
N SER A 19 3.13 14.45 23.56
CA SER A 19 2.11 13.79 22.74
C SER A 19 2.76 13.16 21.51
N ASN A 20 2.84 11.85 21.48
CA ASN A 20 3.32 11.09 20.32
C ASN A 20 2.37 11.16 19.09
N VAL A 21 1.35 12.03 19.15
CA VAL A 21 0.33 12.21 18.10
C VAL A 21 0.79 13.26 17.10
N VAL A 22 0.73 12.96 15.82
CA VAL A 22 1.12 13.85 14.73
C VAL A 22 -0.13 14.33 13.98
N GLU A 23 -0.50 15.59 14.22
CA GLU A 23 -1.68 16.25 13.64
C GLU A 23 -1.41 17.68 13.17
N THR A 24 -0.20 18.22 13.43
CA THR A 24 0.23 19.56 13.04
C THR A 24 1.55 19.51 12.28
N LEU A 25 1.89 20.59 11.58
CA LEU A 25 3.17 20.73 10.86
C LEU A 25 4.37 20.68 11.80
N ASP A 26 4.30 21.31 12.98
CA ASP A 26 5.39 21.30 13.97
C ASP A 26 5.64 19.87 14.51
N GLN A 27 4.57 19.09 14.74
CA GLN A 27 4.69 17.72 15.17
C GLN A 27 5.24 16.82 14.06
N LEU A 28 4.88 17.08 12.80
CA LEU A 28 5.44 16.41 11.65
C LEU A 28 6.95 16.69 11.51
N GLU A 29 7.38 17.94 11.67
CA GLU A 29 8.78 18.32 11.66
C GLU A 29 9.58 17.60 12.76
N ALA A 30 9.02 17.56 13.97
CA ALA A 30 9.61 16.82 15.09
C ALA A 30 9.71 15.32 14.81
N LEU A 31 8.67 14.71 14.21
CA LEU A 31 8.70 13.30 13.79
C LEU A 31 9.78 13.05 12.74
N ILE A 32 9.84 13.86 11.68
CA ILE A 32 10.85 13.72 10.62
C ILE A 32 12.26 13.77 11.21
N SER A 33 12.50 14.72 12.12
CA SER A 33 13.81 14.85 12.82
C SER A 33 14.15 13.60 13.63
N ARG A 34 13.19 13.00 14.36
CA ARG A 34 13.42 11.76 15.12
C ARG A 34 13.72 10.57 14.20
N VAL A 35 12.90 10.38 13.17
CA VAL A 35 13.09 9.28 12.20
C VAL A 35 14.43 9.44 11.47
N HIS A 36 14.81 10.65 11.09
CA HIS A 36 16.10 10.91 10.45
C HIS A 36 17.27 10.53 11.36
N LYS A 37 17.23 10.89 12.65
CA LYS A 37 18.26 10.48 13.63
C LYS A 37 18.31 8.96 13.80
N ALA A 38 17.14 8.31 13.91
CA ALA A 38 17.04 6.86 14.02
C ALA A 38 17.62 6.16 12.77
N GLN A 39 17.30 6.68 11.57
CA GLN A 39 17.82 6.16 10.32
C GLN A 39 19.36 6.26 10.24
N ARG A 40 19.94 7.37 10.66
CA ARG A 40 21.41 7.54 10.69
C ARG A 40 22.09 6.49 11.56
N ILE A 41 21.49 6.11 12.69
CA ILE A 41 21.98 5.02 13.53
C ILE A 41 21.80 3.69 12.80
N PHE A 42 20.61 3.45 12.23
CA PHE A 42 20.27 2.20 11.54
C PHE A 42 21.15 1.96 10.30
N ALA A 43 21.56 3.03 9.60
CA ALA A 43 22.46 2.97 8.44
C ALA A 43 23.79 2.28 8.75
N THR A 44 24.24 2.30 10.00
CA THR A 44 25.51 1.68 10.43
C THR A 44 25.40 0.19 10.76
N PHE A 45 24.20 -0.40 10.70
CA PHE A 45 23.99 -1.79 11.11
C PHE A 45 24.56 -2.77 10.10
N SER A 46 25.09 -3.89 10.62
CA SER A 46 25.58 -5.00 9.80
C SER A 46 24.41 -5.77 9.14
N GLN A 47 24.72 -6.55 8.11
CA GLN A 47 23.73 -7.40 7.43
C GLN A 47 23.03 -8.35 8.41
N GLU A 48 23.77 -8.95 9.34
CA GLU A 48 23.24 -9.93 10.32
C GLU A 48 22.21 -9.27 11.24
N LYS A 49 22.49 -8.04 11.72
CA LYS A 49 21.54 -7.28 12.54
C LYS A 49 20.28 -6.92 11.75
N VAL A 50 20.46 -6.45 10.52
CA VAL A 50 19.34 -6.10 9.62
C VAL A 50 18.49 -7.33 9.34
N ASP A 51 19.09 -8.48 9.07
CA ASP A 51 18.38 -9.73 8.79
C ASP A 51 17.60 -10.24 10.00
N ALA A 52 18.15 -10.12 11.21
CA ALA A 52 17.47 -10.46 12.46
C ALA A 52 16.23 -9.57 12.68
N ILE A 53 16.35 -8.25 12.47
CA ILE A 53 15.27 -7.28 12.58
C ILE A 53 14.19 -7.56 11.53
N PHE A 54 14.58 -7.77 10.27
CA PHE A 54 13.68 -8.07 9.17
C PHE A 54 12.86 -9.35 9.44
N LYS A 55 13.53 -10.41 9.95
CA LYS A 55 12.87 -11.66 10.33
C LYS A 55 11.84 -11.47 11.45
N ALA A 56 12.22 -10.76 12.52
CA ALA A 56 11.34 -10.51 13.65
C ALA A 56 10.11 -9.69 13.25
N ALA A 57 10.31 -8.62 12.48
CA ALA A 57 9.28 -7.74 11.97
C ALA A 57 8.28 -8.49 11.07
N ALA A 58 8.78 -9.27 10.10
CA ALA A 58 7.95 -10.07 9.19
C ALA A 58 7.13 -11.11 9.95
N GLY A 59 7.75 -11.84 10.90
CA GLY A 59 7.06 -12.83 11.70
C GLY A 59 5.97 -12.26 12.61
N ALA A 60 6.16 -11.05 13.14
CA ALA A 60 5.14 -10.35 13.93
C ALA A 60 3.96 -9.90 13.06
N ALA A 61 4.24 -9.34 11.88
CA ALA A 61 3.22 -8.94 10.92
C ALA A 61 2.38 -10.14 10.45
N ASP A 62 3.02 -11.29 10.15
CA ASP A 62 2.32 -12.50 9.74
C ASP A 62 1.42 -13.06 10.85
N LYS A 63 1.88 -13.09 12.08
CA LYS A 63 1.06 -13.49 13.23
C LYS A 63 -0.17 -12.61 13.42
N ALA A 64 -0.06 -11.32 13.09
CA ALA A 64 -1.14 -10.34 13.18
C ALA A 64 -2.02 -10.26 11.92
N ARG A 65 -1.80 -11.10 10.89
CA ARG A 65 -2.48 -11.01 9.59
C ARG A 65 -4.02 -11.07 9.69
N ILE A 66 -4.55 -11.87 10.61
CA ILE A 66 -6.00 -12.02 10.81
C ILE A 66 -6.61 -10.80 11.51
N PRO A 67 -6.17 -10.37 12.71
CA PRO A 67 -6.73 -9.19 13.36
C PRO A 67 -6.57 -7.91 12.50
N LEU A 68 -5.44 -7.73 11.81
CA LEU A 68 -5.25 -6.61 10.91
C LEU A 68 -6.20 -6.64 9.71
N ALA A 69 -6.47 -7.82 9.13
CA ALA A 69 -7.44 -7.96 8.04
C ALA A 69 -8.86 -7.59 8.49
N ARG A 70 -9.27 -8.05 9.68
CA ARG A 70 -10.56 -7.71 10.28
C ARG A 70 -10.69 -6.21 10.52
N MET A 71 -9.68 -5.61 11.16
CA MET A 71 -9.65 -4.17 11.41
C MET A 71 -9.75 -3.35 10.12
N ALA A 72 -9.04 -3.76 9.06
CA ALA A 72 -9.11 -3.11 7.75
C ALA A 72 -10.51 -3.22 7.11
N GLY A 73 -11.15 -4.39 7.18
CA GLY A 73 -12.52 -4.60 6.71
C GLY A 73 -13.53 -3.74 7.46
N GLU A 74 -13.47 -3.73 8.79
CA GLU A 74 -14.36 -2.94 9.64
C GLU A 74 -14.19 -1.43 9.45
N GLU A 75 -12.94 -0.94 9.35
CA GLU A 75 -12.67 0.49 9.19
C GLU A 75 -13.04 1.01 7.79
N THR A 76 -12.80 0.23 6.74
CA THR A 76 -12.97 0.68 5.36
C THR A 76 -14.34 0.32 4.78
N GLY A 77 -14.98 -0.73 5.28
CA GLY A 77 -16.21 -1.30 4.70
C GLY A 77 -15.99 -1.96 3.33
N MET A 78 -14.74 -2.32 2.98
CA MET A 78 -14.36 -2.77 1.63
C MET A 78 -13.78 -4.18 1.65
N GLY A 79 -14.08 -4.94 0.59
CA GLY A 79 -13.43 -6.20 0.25
C GLY A 79 -13.89 -7.42 1.07
N VAL A 80 -13.06 -8.45 1.08
CA VAL A 80 -13.34 -9.77 1.65
C VAL A 80 -12.31 -10.09 2.73
N LEU A 81 -12.75 -10.50 3.91
CA LEU A 81 -11.87 -10.75 5.06
C LEU A 81 -10.79 -11.78 4.75
N GLU A 82 -11.18 -12.90 4.16
CA GLU A 82 -10.28 -14.02 3.82
C GLU A 82 -9.17 -13.57 2.86
N ASP A 83 -9.53 -12.77 1.86
CA ASP A 83 -8.59 -12.24 0.89
C ASP A 83 -7.64 -11.20 1.51
N LYS A 84 -8.13 -10.39 2.44
CA LYS A 84 -7.28 -9.46 3.21
C LYS A 84 -6.28 -10.20 4.09
N ILE A 85 -6.65 -11.35 4.64
CA ILE A 85 -5.73 -12.23 5.38
C ILE A 85 -4.61 -12.72 4.45
N ILE A 86 -4.97 -13.16 3.23
CA ILE A 86 -4.01 -13.59 2.21
C ILE A 86 -3.09 -12.43 1.81
N LYS A 87 -3.61 -11.21 1.61
CA LYS A 87 -2.80 -10.02 1.32
C LYS A 87 -1.78 -9.73 2.41
N ASN A 88 -2.18 -9.78 3.68
CA ASN A 88 -1.28 -9.54 4.81
C ASN A 88 -0.22 -10.64 4.90
N HIS A 89 -0.59 -11.91 4.68
CA HIS A 89 0.34 -13.03 4.61
C HIS A 89 1.35 -12.86 3.47
N PHE A 90 0.88 -12.46 2.28
CA PHE A 90 1.76 -12.16 1.16
C PHE A 90 2.74 -11.03 1.50
N ALA A 91 2.23 -9.93 2.07
CA ALA A 91 3.04 -8.76 2.42
C ALA A 91 4.08 -9.04 3.51
N SER A 92 3.90 -10.05 4.33
CA SER A 92 4.79 -10.46 5.42
C SER A 92 5.65 -11.68 5.06
N GLU A 93 5.07 -12.86 4.99
CA GLU A 93 5.79 -14.13 4.85
C GLU A 93 6.43 -14.30 3.47
N TYR A 94 5.68 -14.03 2.38
CA TYR A 94 6.22 -14.16 1.03
C TYR A 94 7.32 -13.13 0.76
N ILE A 95 7.13 -11.89 1.21
CA ILE A 95 8.15 -10.83 1.08
C ILE A 95 9.41 -11.18 1.88
N TYR A 96 9.22 -11.70 3.11
CA TYR A 96 10.36 -12.20 3.89
C TYR A 96 11.11 -13.31 3.15
N ASN A 97 10.41 -14.34 2.71
CA ASN A 97 11.03 -15.49 2.03
C ASN A 97 11.76 -15.09 0.75
N LYS A 98 11.22 -14.13 -0.01
CA LYS A 98 11.85 -13.59 -1.21
C LYS A 98 13.15 -12.84 -0.92
N HIS A 99 13.18 -12.06 0.16
CA HIS A 99 14.27 -11.11 0.41
C HIS A 99 15.20 -11.46 1.56
N LYS A 100 14.93 -12.53 2.32
CA LYS A 100 15.74 -12.92 3.49
C LYS A 100 17.23 -13.09 3.19
N ASN A 101 17.56 -13.58 1.99
CA ASN A 101 18.96 -13.83 1.57
C ASN A 101 19.55 -12.67 0.73
N ALA A 102 18.78 -11.60 0.49
CA ALA A 102 19.28 -10.47 -0.29
C ALA A 102 20.33 -9.69 0.50
N LYS A 103 21.48 -9.45 -0.12
CA LYS A 103 22.51 -8.56 0.43
C LYS A 103 22.10 -7.12 0.23
N THR A 104 22.01 -6.36 1.32
CA THR A 104 21.55 -4.97 1.35
C THR A 104 22.51 -4.05 2.13
N CYS A 105 23.66 -4.59 2.54
CA CYS A 105 24.69 -3.85 3.29
C CYS A 105 26.06 -4.05 2.65
N GLY A 106 26.78 -2.94 2.45
CA GLY A 106 28.16 -2.97 1.95
C GLY A 106 28.29 -3.46 0.51
N ILE A 107 29.41 -4.07 0.18
CA ILE A 107 29.72 -4.52 -1.19
C ILE A 107 28.85 -5.73 -1.53
N ILE A 108 27.94 -5.57 -2.51
CA ILE A 108 27.03 -6.61 -2.98
C ILE A 108 27.52 -7.32 -4.24
N LYS A 109 28.39 -6.68 -5.03
CA LYS A 109 29.03 -7.27 -6.19
C LYS A 109 30.40 -6.64 -6.42
N GLU A 110 31.37 -7.45 -6.81
CA GLU A 110 32.72 -7.01 -7.20
C GLU A 110 33.06 -7.60 -8.57
N ASP A 111 33.41 -6.74 -9.50
CA ASP A 111 33.96 -7.09 -10.82
C ASP A 111 35.46 -6.75 -10.79
N LYS A 112 36.28 -7.75 -10.55
CA LYS A 112 37.75 -7.59 -10.46
C LYS A 112 38.41 -7.30 -11.80
N ILE A 113 37.77 -7.68 -12.92
CA ILE A 113 38.29 -7.46 -14.27
C ILE A 113 38.22 -5.98 -14.62
N ASN A 114 37.05 -5.37 -14.36
CA ASN A 114 36.79 -3.97 -14.69
C ASN A 114 37.06 -3.02 -13.51
N GLY A 115 37.47 -3.52 -12.36
CA GLY A 115 37.75 -2.72 -11.15
C GLY A 115 36.49 -2.09 -10.54
N ILE A 116 35.29 -2.66 -10.74
CA ILE A 116 34.00 -2.10 -10.32
C ILE A 116 33.52 -2.81 -9.05
N LYS A 117 33.08 -2.02 -8.07
CA LYS A 117 32.35 -2.50 -6.87
C LYS A 117 30.96 -1.87 -6.82
N ILE A 118 29.95 -2.69 -6.62
CA ILE A 118 28.57 -2.24 -6.35
C ILE A 118 28.34 -2.31 -4.85
N VAL A 119 28.03 -1.15 -4.26
CA VAL A 119 27.81 -1.02 -2.82
C VAL A 119 26.34 -0.73 -2.57
N ALA A 120 25.73 -1.45 -1.63
CA ALA A 120 24.36 -1.18 -1.20
C ALA A 120 24.38 -0.16 -0.03
N GLU A 121 23.76 0.99 -0.26
CA GLU A 121 23.59 2.04 0.73
C GLU A 121 22.11 2.36 0.92
N PRO A 122 21.65 2.75 2.13
CA PRO A 122 20.30 3.21 2.34
C PRO A 122 20.06 4.54 1.61
N LEU A 123 18.83 4.79 1.19
CA LEU A 123 18.43 6.09 0.66
C LEU A 123 18.37 7.15 1.76
N GLY A 124 17.80 6.78 2.91
CA GLY A 124 17.57 7.69 4.02
C GLY A 124 16.19 7.52 4.62
N VAL A 125 15.41 8.59 4.71
CA VAL A 125 14.02 8.57 5.21
C VAL A 125 13.03 8.52 4.05
N LEU A 126 12.11 7.58 4.10
CA LEU A 126 11.08 7.36 3.09
C LEU A 126 9.74 7.95 3.54
N ALA A 127 9.00 8.57 2.62
CA ALA A 127 7.60 8.91 2.81
C ALA A 127 6.72 7.79 2.23
N GLY A 128 5.97 7.10 3.09
CA GLY A 128 5.09 5.98 2.72
C GLY A 128 3.62 6.42 2.59
N ILE A 129 3.13 6.69 1.38
CA ILE A 129 1.72 7.02 1.16
C ILE A 129 0.92 5.74 1.01
N VAL A 130 -0.15 5.59 1.80
CA VAL A 130 -0.91 4.34 1.94
C VAL A 130 -2.36 4.54 1.47
N PRO A 131 -2.90 3.65 0.58
CA PRO A 131 -4.27 3.74 0.08
C PRO A 131 -5.29 3.11 1.03
N THR A 132 -6.60 3.33 0.78
CA THR A 132 -7.68 2.64 1.49
C THR A 132 -7.87 1.19 1.08
N THR A 133 -7.55 0.85 -0.16
CA THR A 133 -7.82 -0.47 -0.74
C THR A 133 -6.96 -1.58 -0.15
N ASN A 134 -5.72 -1.25 0.23
CA ASN A 134 -4.73 -2.22 0.73
C ASN A 134 -3.94 -1.64 1.92
N PRO A 135 -4.60 -1.14 2.99
CA PRO A 135 -3.92 -0.33 3.99
C PRO A 135 -2.88 -1.11 4.79
N THR A 136 -3.28 -2.23 5.38
CA THR A 136 -2.42 -3.03 6.25
C THR A 136 -1.29 -3.72 5.50
N SER A 137 -1.59 -4.37 4.37
CA SER A 137 -0.58 -5.03 3.55
C SER A 137 0.44 -4.05 2.96
N THR A 138 0.01 -2.84 2.57
CA THR A 138 0.92 -1.79 2.09
C THR A 138 1.84 -1.28 3.21
N ALA A 139 1.31 -1.06 4.42
CA ALA A 139 2.11 -0.64 5.56
C ALA A 139 3.13 -1.71 5.95
N ILE A 140 2.71 -2.99 6.02
CA ILE A 140 3.60 -4.13 6.29
C ILE A 140 4.71 -4.19 5.25
N PHE A 141 4.36 -4.25 3.95
CA PHE A 141 5.33 -4.36 2.87
C PHE A 141 6.36 -3.24 2.89
N LYS A 142 5.90 -1.98 2.95
CA LYS A 142 6.78 -0.81 2.93
C LYS A 142 7.68 -0.75 4.16
N SER A 143 7.17 -1.09 5.34
CA SER A 143 7.96 -1.21 6.56
C SER A 143 9.06 -2.25 6.43
N LEU A 144 8.73 -3.44 5.92
CA LEU A 144 9.69 -4.53 5.78
C LEU A 144 10.80 -4.19 4.77
N ILE A 145 10.46 -3.58 3.63
CA ILE A 145 11.46 -3.15 2.64
C ILE A 145 12.33 -2.02 3.21
N ALA A 146 11.76 -1.05 3.91
CA ALA A 146 12.51 0.01 4.57
C ALA A 146 13.52 -0.58 5.56
N LEU A 147 13.09 -1.47 6.45
CA LEU A 147 13.95 -2.14 7.43
C LEU A 147 15.05 -2.97 6.76
N LYS A 148 14.73 -3.79 5.73
CA LYS A 148 15.71 -4.62 5.04
C LYS A 148 16.80 -3.81 4.35
N THR A 149 16.49 -2.58 3.95
CA THR A 149 17.41 -1.68 3.24
C THR A 149 17.97 -0.55 4.13
N ARG A 150 17.82 -0.64 5.45
CA ARG A 150 18.31 0.32 6.45
C ARG A 150 17.75 1.74 6.28
N ASN A 151 16.56 1.88 5.75
CA ASN A 151 15.86 3.15 5.64
C ASN A 151 14.93 3.38 6.84
N GLY A 152 14.70 4.65 7.17
CA GLY A 152 13.56 5.07 7.99
C GLY A 152 12.32 5.26 7.11
N ILE A 153 11.12 5.18 7.70
CA ILE A 153 9.88 5.43 6.96
C ILE A 153 8.86 6.15 7.81
N ILE A 154 8.17 7.14 7.19
CA ILE A 154 7.05 7.86 7.78
C ILE A 154 5.82 7.63 6.93
N PHE A 155 4.77 7.08 7.53
CA PHE A 155 3.51 6.81 6.83
C PHE A 155 2.58 8.01 6.85
N SER A 156 1.97 8.28 5.70
CA SER A 156 0.77 9.09 5.55
C SER A 156 -0.39 8.16 5.19
N PRO A 157 -1.20 7.73 6.18
CA PRO A 157 -2.35 6.87 5.94
C PRO A 157 -3.46 7.62 5.20
N HIS A 158 -4.28 6.88 4.46
CA HIS A 158 -5.54 7.45 3.96
C HIS A 158 -6.49 7.71 5.15
N PRO A 159 -7.22 8.85 5.21
CA PRO A 159 -8.12 9.17 6.35
C PRO A 159 -9.14 8.08 6.69
N ARG A 160 -9.66 7.36 5.69
CA ARG A 160 -10.64 6.25 5.84
C ARG A 160 -10.02 4.91 6.26
N ALA A 161 -8.71 4.83 6.43
CA ALA A 161 -7.99 3.60 6.79
C ALA A 161 -6.81 3.88 7.74
N LYS A 162 -6.90 4.97 8.52
CA LYS A 162 -5.78 5.42 9.33
C LYS A 162 -5.49 4.48 10.50
N LYS A 163 -6.51 3.96 11.17
CA LYS A 163 -6.35 3.12 12.37
C LYS A 163 -5.66 1.80 12.02
N CYS A 164 -6.15 1.09 11.02
CA CYS A 164 -5.57 -0.20 10.61
C CYS A 164 -4.17 -0.05 10.00
N THR A 165 -3.90 1.07 9.29
CA THR A 165 -2.56 1.38 8.76
C THR A 165 -1.57 1.61 9.88
N ILE A 166 -1.93 2.44 10.88
CA ILE A 166 -1.09 2.77 12.04
C ILE A 166 -0.82 1.51 12.87
N GLU A 167 -1.86 0.71 13.13
CA GLU A 167 -1.70 -0.54 13.90
C GLU A 167 -0.75 -1.53 13.19
N ALA A 168 -0.85 -1.66 11.87
CA ALA A 168 0.07 -2.49 11.10
C ALA A 168 1.52 -1.98 11.20
N ALA A 169 1.75 -0.68 11.05
CA ALA A 169 3.06 -0.05 11.19
C ALA A 169 3.63 -0.23 12.61
N LYS A 170 2.79 -0.06 13.64
CA LYS A 170 3.15 -0.22 15.05
C LYS A 170 3.59 -1.64 15.38
N ILE A 171 2.84 -2.66 14.95
CA ILE A 171 3.21 -4.08 15.16
C ILE A 171 4.60 -4.37 14.55
N VAL A 172 4.87 -3.85 13.36
CA VAL A 172 6.18 -4.01 12.70
C VAL A 172 7.26 -3.27 13.47
N LEU A 173 7.02 -2.02 13.89
CA LEU A 173 7.97 -1.21 14.68
C LEU A 173 8.29 -1.89 16.01
N ASP A 174 7.29 -2.29 16.78
CA ASP A 174 7.47 -2.92 18.09
C ASP A 174 8.33 -4.19 18.00
N ALA A 175 8.12 -4.99 16.96
CA ALA A 175 8.92 -6.19 16.72
C ALA A 175 10.35 -5.86 16.28
N ALA A 176 10.51 -4.85 15.43
CA ALA A 176 11.82 -4.38 14.97
C ALA A 176 12.64 -3.82 16.14
N VAL A 177 12.05 -3.00 17.00
CA VAL A 177 12.69 -2.42 18.20
C VAL A 177 13.09 -3.53 19.17
N LYS A 178 12.23 -4.49 19.46
CA LYS A 178 12.56 -5.67 20.28
C LYS A 178 13.72 -6.48 19.72
N ALA A 179 13.92 -6.46 18.41
CA ALA A 179 15.05 -7.11 17.74
C ALA A 179 16.29 -6.19 17.63
N GLY A 180 16.25 -4.98 18.18
CA GLY A 180 17.37 -4.05 18.28
C GLY A 180 17.38 -2.90 17.27
N ALA A 181 16.29 -2.66 16.53
CA ALA A 181 16.16 -1.46 15.71
C ALA A 181 16.01 -0.19 16.56
N PRO A 182 16.37 0.98 16.05
CA PRO A 182 16.09 2.25 16.74
C PRO A 182 14.58 2.48 16.91
N GLU A 183 14.18 3.08 18.06
CA GLU A 183 12.77 3.24 18.44
C GLU A 183 11.93 4.05 17.44
N ASP A 184 12.50 5.10 16.84
CA ASP A 184 11.82 5.99 15.91
C ASP A 184 12.04 5.62 14.42
N ILE A 185 12.42 4.38 14.09
CA ILE A 185 12.75 4.02 12.70
C ILE A 185 11.53 3.98 11.76
N ILE A 186 10.35 3.81 12.31
CA ILE A 186 9.06 3.87 11.62
C ILE A 186 8.18 4.88 12.34
N GLY A 187 7.62 5.85 11.61
CA GLY A 187 6.69 6.84 12.13
C GLY A 187 5.43 6.95 11.27
N TRP A 188 4.44 7.73 11.72
CA TRP A 188 3.20 7.96 11.00
C TRP A 188 2.52 9.28 11.38
N ILE A 189 1.64 9.75 10.50
CA ILE A 189 0.73 10.87 10.73
C ILE A 189 -0.56 10.30 11.35
N ASP A 190 -0.95 10.72 12.54
CA ASP A 190 -2.13 10.21 13.25
C ASP A 190 -3.43 10.82 12.72
N VAL A 191 -3.38 12.09 12.31
CA VAL A 191 -4.52 12.79 11.71
C VAL A 191 -4.14 13.24 10.29
N PRO A 192 -4.21 12.33 9.29
CA PRO A 192 -3.77 12.63 7.94
C PRO A 192 -4.63 13.69 7.27
N SER A 193 -3.97 14.67 6.65
CA SER A 193 -4.55 15.71 5.82
C SER A 193 -3.77 15.87 4.52
N ILE A 194 -4.37 16.56 3.54
CA ILE A 194 -3.68 16.90 2.28
C ILE A 194 -2.46 17.78 2.57
N GLU A 195 -2.59 18.71 3.51
CA GLU A 195 -1.52 19.62 3.92
C GLU A 195 -0.32 18.85 4.50
N LEU A 196 -0.55 18.00 5.52
CA LEU A 196 0.50 17.21 6.15
C LEU A 196 1.15 16.21 5.17
N SER A 197 0.34 15.56 4.33
CA SER A 197 0.87 14.65 3.31
C SER A 197 1.74 15.38 2.29
N SER A 198 1.32 16.58 1.87
CA SER A 198 2.10 17.43 0.95
C SER A 198 3.38 17.95 1.60
N ALA A 199 3.31 18.38 2.87
CA ALA A 199 4.47 18.81 3.63
C ALA A 199 5.49 17.68 3.79
N LEU A 200 5.02 16.47 4.15
CA LEU A 200 5.88 15.28 4.23
C LEU A 200 6.58 15.01 2.89
N MET A 201 5.83 14.95 1.78
CA MET A 201 6.41 14.64 0.47
C MET A 201 7.43 15.67 -0.03
N LYS A 202 7.28 16.95 0.37
CA LYS A 202 8.16 18.06 -0.05
C LYS A 202 9.32 18.33 0.90
N HIS A 203 9.35 17.63 2.03
CA HIS A 203 10.32 17.91 3.08
C HIS A 203 11.76 17.57 2.62
N PRO A 204 12.78 18.43 2.87
CA PRO A 204 14.15 18.22 2.40
C PRO A 204 14.86 17.01 3.03
N ASN A 205 14.40 16.53 4.20
CA ASN A 205 14.91 15.32 4.85
C ASN A 205 14.11 14.05 4.45
N ILE A 206 13.33 14.10 3.38
CA ILE A 206 12.70 12.93 2.75
C ILE A 206 13.48 12.61 1.48
N ASP A 207 14.07 11.42 1.46
CA ASP A 207 15.00 11.00 0.41
C ASP A 207 14.28 10.26 -0.74
N CYS A 208 13.12 9.67 -0.48
CA CYS A 208 12.28 9.05 -1.50
C CYS A 208 10.84 8.88 -1.03
N ILE A 209 9.90 9.02 -1.98
CA ILE A 209 8.48 8.83 -1.73
C ILE A 209 8.04 7.50 -2.33
N LEU A 210 7.45 6.64 -1.50
CA LEU A 210 6.77 5.42 -1.94
C LEU A 210 5.26 5.69 -1.96
N ALA A 211 4.75 6.21 -3.09
CA ALA A 211 3.36 6.59 -3.21
C ALA A 211 2.51 5.46 -3.80
N THR A 212 1.51 4.99 -3.04
CA THR A 212 0.46 4.11 -3.55
C THR A 212 -0.88 4.79 -3.33
N GLY A 213 -1.58 5.09 -4.42
CA GLY A 213 -2.84 5.84 -4.33
C GLY A 213 -3.46 6.17 -5.67
N GLY A 214 -4.49 7.01 -5.66
CA GLY A 214 -5.14 7.48 -6.88
C GLY A 214 -4.24 8.40 -7.74
N PRO A 215 -4.65 8.66 -9.00
CA PRO A 215 -3.83 9.44 -9.96
C PRO A 215 -3.37 10.79 -9.43
N GLY A 216 -4.24 11.50 -8.69
CA GLY A 216 -3.92 12.81 -8.10
C GLY A 216 -2.78 12.74 -7.07
N MET A 217 -2.78 11.70 -6.23
CA MET A 217 -1.74 11.50 -5.22
C MET A 217 -0.40 11.12 -5.86
N VAL A 218 -0.42 10.24 -6.87
CA VAL A 218 0.78 9.85 -7.62
C VAL A 218 1.37 11.06 -8.35
N LYS A 219 0.52 11.88 -9.00
CA LYS A 219 0.96 13.14 -9.61
C LYS A 219 1.58 14.10 -8.59
N ALA A 220 0.98 14.24 -7.41
CA ALA A 220 1.51 15.07 -6.33
C ALA A 220 2.89 14.59 -5.86
N ALA A 221 3.08 13.27 -5.73
CA ALA A 221 4.36 12.68 -5.36
C ALA A 221 5.45 12.99 -6.40
N TYR A 222 5.20 12.77 -7.69
CA TYR A 222 6.16 13.09 -8.75
C TYR A 222 6.43 14.60 -8.92
N SER A 223 5.49 15.45 -8.49
CA SER A 223 5.63 16.91 -8.56
C SER A 223 6.16 17.53 -7.26
N SER A 224 6.55 16.72 -6.28
CA SER A 224 6.99 17.20 -4.95
C SER A 224 8.39 17.84 -4.96
N GLY A 225 9.23 17.44 -5.92
CA GLY A 225 10.65 17.80 -5.98
C GLY A 225 11.58 16.71 -5.44
N ASN A 226 11.06 15.73 -4.67
CA ASN A 226 11.81 14.60 -4.16
C ASN A 226 11.67 13.38 -5.09
N PRO A 227 12.65 12.45 -5.12
CA PRO A 227 12.52 11.19 -5.82
C PRO A 227 11.26 10.43 -5.39
N ALA A 228 10.53 9.87 -6.34
CA ALA A 228 9.29 9.17 -6.06
C ALA A 228 9.14 7.89 -6.88
N LEU A 229 8.61 6.85 -6.23
CA LEU A 229 8.13 5.62 -6.84
C LEU A 229 6.62 5.59 -6.66
N GLY A 230 5.89 5.99 -7.69
CA GLY A 230 4.44 6.12 -7.68
C GLY A 230 3.77 4.91 -8.32
N VAL A 231 2.77 4.36 -7.61
CA VAL A 231 1.90 3.28 -8.09
C VAL A 231 0.45 3.75 -8.03
N GLY A 232 -0.13 3.91 -9.20
CA GLY A 232 -1.53 4.31 -9.41
C GLY A 232 -2.43 3.12 -9.74
N PRO A 233 -3.68 3.38 -10.17
CA PRO A 233 -4.58 2.34 -10.66
C PRO A 233 -4.01 1.73 -11.95
N GLY A 234 -3.98 0.40 -11.98
CA GLY A 234 -3.62 -0.35 -13.17
C GLY A 234 -4.80 -0.53 -14.13
N ASN A 235 -4.52 -0.80 -15.39
CA ASN A 235 -5.49 -1.28 -16.38
C ASN A 235 -4.85 -2.45 -17.12
N THR A 236 -4.75 -3.57 -16.42
CA THR A 236 -4.12 -4.79 -16.96
C THR A 236 -5.06 -5.44 -17.96
N SER A 237 -4.58 -5.70 -19.17
CA SER A 237 -5.31 -6.40 -20.21
C SER A 237 -4.83 -7.85 -20.32
N ALA A 238 -5.76 -8.81 -20.35
CA ALA A 238 -5.49 -10.19 -20.69
C ALA A 238 -5.83 -10.43 -22.16
N VAL A 239 -4.97 -11.14 -22.88
CA VAL A 239 -5.21 -11.51 -24.27
C VAL A 239 -5.44 -13.03 -24.34
N ILE A 240 -6.54 -13.45 -24.94
CA ILE A 240 -6.88 -14.86 -25.16
C ILE A 240 -6.91 -15.10 -26.68
N ASP A 241 -5.98 -15.89 -27.15
CA ASP A 241 -5.88 -16.31 -28.56
C ASP A 241 -6.33 -17.78 -28.76
N GLU A 242 -6.33 -18.26 -30.00
CA GLU A 242 -6.79 -19.61 -30.38
C GLU A 242 -5.96 -20.73 -29.74
N THR A 243 -4.77 -20.42 -29.24
CA THR A 243 -3.87 -21.42 -28.62
C THR A 243 -4.09 -21.57 -27.13
N ALA A 244 -4.92 -20.71 -26.54
CA ALA A 244 -5.17 -20.70 -25.10
C ALA A 244 -6.03 -21.87 -24.64
N ASP A 245 -5.74 -22.40 -23.45
CA ASP A 245 -6.72 -23.19 -22.68
C ASP A 245 -7.78 -22.23 -22.11
N ILE A 246 -8.92 -22.13 -22.78
CA ILE A 246 -9.99 -21.20 -22.47
C ILE A 246 -10.49 -21.38 -21.03
N LYS A 247 -10.66 -22.63 -20.57
CA LYS A 247 -11.14 -22.92 -19.22
C LYS A 247 -10.17 -22.43 -18.14
N MET A 248 -8.88 -22.68 -18.35
CA MET A 248 -7.84 -22.22 -17.45
C MET A 248 -7.73 -20.69 -17.48
N ALA A 249 -7.72 -20.07 -18.65
CA ALA A 249 -7.60 -18.63 -18.83
C ALA A 249 -8.74 -17.88 -18.14
N VAL A 250 -10.00 -18.25 -18.41
CA VAL A 250 -11.18 -17.62 -17.79
C VAL A 250 -11.21 -17.84 -16.30
N SER A 251 -10.89 -19.05 -15.81
CA SER A 251 -10.82 -19.34 -14.37
C SER A 251 -9.80 -18.45 -13.68
N SER A 252 -8.61 -18.31 -14.26
CA SER A 252 -7.52 -17.50 -13.71
C SER A 252 -7.87 -16.02 -13.68
N ILE A 253 -8.46 -15.49 -14.76
CA ILE A 253 -8.90 -14.10 -14.85
C ILE A 253 -9.97 -13.78 -13.81
N LEU A 254 -11.01 -14.63 -13.68
CA LEU A 254 -12.07 -14.43 -12.70
C LEU A 254 -11.54 -14.51 -11.27
N MET A 255 -10.69 -15.49 -10.97
CA MET A 255 -10.08 -15.62 -9.64
C MET A 255 -9.24 -14.40 -9.28
N SER A 256 -8.44 -13.91 -10.22
CA SER A 256 -7.61 -12.72 -10.04
C SER A 256 -8.47 -11.45 -9.88
N LYS A 257 -9.48 -11.27 -10.76
CA LYS A 257 -10.32 -10.07 -10.77
C LYS A 257 -11.25 -9.99 -9.58
N SER A 258 -11.85 -11.11 -9.15
CA SER A 258 -12.79 -11.13 -8.02
C SER A 258 -12.11 -11.13 -6.65
N PHE A 259 -10.81 -11.36 -6.60
CA PHE A 259 -10.03 -11.35 -5.36
C PHE A 259 -10.18 -10.00 -4.63
N ASP A 260 -10.58 -10.06 -3.38
CA ASP A 260 -10.88 -8.90 -2.53
C ASP A 260 -11.81 -7.88 -3.20
N ASN A 261 -12.84 -8.36 -3.91
CA ASN A 261 -13.78 -7.57 -4.70
C ASN A 261 -13.08 -6.63 -5.71
N GLY A 262 -12.07 -7.12 -6.39
CA GLY A 262 -11.38 -6.38 -7.46
C GLY A 262 -10.48 -5.24 -6.98
N MET A 263 -10.12 -5.18 -5.69
CA MET A 263 -9.30 -4.09 -5.15
C MET A 263 -7.81 -4.23 -5.41
N ILE A 264 -7.33 -5.33 -5.97
CA ILE A 264 -5.94 -5.45 -6.41
C ILE A 264 -5.75 -4.64 -7.69
N CYS A 265 -4.92 -3.61 -7.64
CA CYS A 265 -4.64 -2.73 -8.77
C CYS A 265 -3.96 -3.44 -9.96
N ALA A 266 -3.37 -4.61 -9.74
CA ALA A 266 -2.71 -5.43 -10.75
C ALA A 266 -3.63 -6.50 -11.37
N SER A 267 -4.89 -6.63 -10.92
CA SER A 267 -5.85 -7.57 -11.49
C SER A 267 -6.29 -7.14 -12.90
N GLU A 268 -6.78 -8.08 -13.68
CA GLU A 268 -7.22 -7.86 -15.04
C GLU A 268 -8.45 -6.91 -15.06
N GLN A 269 -8.40 -5.88 -15.92
CA GLN A 269 -9.46 -4.89 -16.08
C GLN A 269 -10.18 -5.05 -17.43
N SER A 270 -9.50 -5.66 -18.41
CA SER A 270 -10.04 -5.91 -19.74
C SER A 270 -9.55 -7.25 -20.26
N VAL A 271 -10.39 -7.87 -21.10
CA VAL A 271 -10.03 -9.12 -21.79
C VAL A 271 -10.20 -8.88 -23.28
N VAL A 272 -9.10 -9.08 -24.02
CA VAL A 272 -9.06 -9.02 -25.47
C VAL A 272 -9.10 -10.44 -26.00
N VAL A 273 -10.13 -10.77 -26.77
CA VAL A 273 -10.35 -12.13 -27.27
C VAL A 273 -10.34 -12.10 -28.79
N VAL A 274 -9.63 -13.05 -29.41
CA VAL A 274 -9.65 -13.25 -30.86
C VAL A 274 -11.06 -13.66 -31.31
N ASP A 275 -11.56 -13.08 -32.40
CA ASP A 275 -12.93 -13.19 -32.87
C ASP A 275 -13.41 -14.65 -33.04
N SER A 276 -12.54 -15.52 -33.56
CA SER A 276 -12.85 -16.94 -33.79
C SER A 276 -13.27 -17.73 -32.55
N ILE A 277 -12.84 -17.30 -31.35
CA ILE A 277 -13.15 -17.96 -30.07
C ILE A 277 -13.98 -17.09 -29.11
N TYR A 278 -14.41 -15.92 -29.56
CA TYR A 278 -15.08 -14.93 -28.70
C TYR A 278 -16.31 -15.48 -27.97
N GLU A 279 -17.21 -16.15 -28.69
CA GLU A 279 -18.43 -16.69 -28.10
C GLU A 279 -18.14 -17.85 -27.11
N GLU A 280 -17.12 -18.66 -27.36
CA GLU A 280 -16.71 -19.73 -26.47
C GLU A 280 -16.17 -19.16 -25.15
N VAL A 281 -15.29 -18.18 -25.23
CA VAL A 281 -14.74 -17.47 -24.06
C VAL A 281 -15.85 -16.78 -23.26
N LYS A 282 -16.75 -16.06 -23.93
CA LYS A 282 -17.88 -15.39 -23.31
C LYS A 282 -18.80 -16.36 -22.57
N ASN A 283 -19.12 -17.49 -23.17
CA ASN A 283 -19.93 -18.52 -22.53
C ASN A 283 -19.23 -19.16 -21.34
N GLU A 284 -17.93 -19.34 -21.39
CA GLU A 284 -17.14 -19.84 -20.24
C GLU A 284 -17.13 -18.82 -19.08
N PHE A 285 -17.07 -17.50 -19.33
CA PHE A 285 -17.23 -16.49 -18.29
C PHE A 285 -18.61 -16.59 -17.61
N ILE A 286 -19.70 -16.71 -18.41
CA ILE A 286 -21.08 -16.87 -17.89
C ILE A 286 -21.18 -18.15 -17.06
N TYR A 287 -20.67 -19.26 -17.58
CA TYR A 287 -20.71 -20.56 -16.91
C TYR A 287 -20.01 -20.51 -15.54
N ARG A 288 -18.98 -19.68 -15.37
CA ARG A 288 -18.24 -19.52 -14.11
C ARG A 288 -18.81 -18.42 -13.21
N GLY A 289 -19.94 -17.85 -13.52
CA GLY A 289 -20.68 -16.91 -12.68
C GLY A 289 -20.45 -15.44 -13.00
N ALA A 290 -19.78 -15.09 -14.12
CA ALA A 290 -19.73 -13.71 -14.55
C ALA A 290 -21.11 -13.28 -15.06
N TYR A 291 -21.55 -12.08 -14.68
CA TYR A 291 -22.76 -11.47 -15.18
C TYR A 291 -22.43 -10.42 -16.26
N LEU A 292 -22.98 -10.62 -17.46
CA LEU A 292 -22.76 -9.69 -18.56
C LEU A 292 -23.88 -8.63 -18.60
N LEU A 293 -23.48 -7.37 -18.50
CA LEU A 293 -24.40 -6.24 -18.55
C LEU A 293 -24.94 -6.04 -19.98
N ASN A 294 -26.23 -5.78 -20.09
CA ASN A 294 -26.82 -5.23 -21.31
C ASN A 294 -26.60 -3.71 -21.41
N GLU A 295 -26.95 -3.10 -22.55
CA GLU A 295 -26.67 -1.67 -22.79
C GLU A 295 -27.40 -0.75 -21.81
N ASP A 296 -28.66 -1.06 -21.41
CA ASP A 296 -29.42 -0.29 -20.42
C ASP A 296 -28.74 -0.34 -19.03
N GLN A 297 -28.27 -1.52 -18.62
CA GLN A 297 -27.55 -1.69 -17.36
C GLN A 297 -26.19 -0.99 -17.36
N LYS A 298 -25.46 -1.03 -18.49
CA LYS A 298 -24.20 -0.26 -18.66
C LYS A 298 -24.47 1.24 -18.53
N GLN A 299 -25.54 1.73 -19.18
CA GLN A 299 -25.90 3.14 -19.10
C GLN A 299 -26.28 3.55 -17.67
N LYS A 300 -27.04 2.73 -16.96
CA LYS A 300 -27.35 2.95 -15.54
C LYS A 300 -26.11 3.02 -14.65
N LEU A 301 -25.10 2.20 -14.92
CA LEU A 301 -23.80 2.29 -14.22
C LEU A 301 -23.05 3.59 -14.50
N ILE A 302 -23.15 4.12 -15.73
CA ILE A 302 -22.49 5.37 -16.15
C ILE A 302 -23.24 6.59 -15.59
N ASP A 303 -24.58 6.57 -15.63
CA ASP A 303 -25.42 7.71 -15.25
C ASP A 303 -25.57 7.88 -13.74
N LEU A 304 -25.40 6.82 -12.98
CA LEU A 304 -25.38 6.91 -11.53
C LEU A 304 -24.06 7.60 -11.08
N PRO A 305 -24.07 8.33 -9.96
CA PRO A 305 -22.87 8.96 -9.41
C PRO A 305 -21.81 7.96 -8.94
N LEU A 306 -21.86 6.73 -9.45
CA LEU A 306 -20.90 5.67 -9.24
C LEU A 306 -19.60 5.92 -9.99
N ILE A 307 -19.67 6.68 -11.09
CA ILE A 307 -18.50 7.15 -11.83
C ILE A 307 -18.58 8.67 -11.91
N ASP A 308 -17.57 9.39 -11.43
CA ASP A 308 -17.46 10.82 -11.71
C ASP A 308 -17.18 10.97 -13.23
N PRO A 309 -18.15 11.40 -14.05
CA PRO A 309 -17.98 11.45 -15.50
C PRO A 309 -16.93 12.47 -15.95
N LYS A 310 -16.60 13.46 -15.10
CA LYS A 310 -15.56 14.45 -15.38
C LYS A 310 -14.16 13.92 -15.07
N ARG A 311 -14.03 13.02 -14.11
CA ARG A 311 -12.75 12.48 -13.65
C ARG A 311 -12.49 11.07 -14.12
N GLY A 312 -13.49 10.34 -14.61
CA GLY A 312 -13.39 8.94 -14.99
C GLY A 312 -13.02 8.01 -13.81
N THR A 313 -13.38 8.39 -12.58
CA THR A 313 -13.04 7.64 -11.37
C THR A 313 -14.28 7.02 -10.76
N ALA A 314 -14.15 5.80 -10.26
CA ALA A 314 -15.23 5.14 -9.53
C ALA A 314 -15.58 5.90 -8.25
N HIS A 315 -16.88 5.96 -7.92
CA HIS A 315 -17.32 6.52 -6.65
C HIS A 315 -16.79 5.67 -5.49
N PRO A 316 -16.36 6.30 -4.39
CA PRO A 316 -15.80 5.56 -3.24
C PRO A 316 -16.71 4.45 -2.68
N ASP A 317 -18.04 4.57 -2.84
CA ASP A 317 -19.00 3.64 -2.28
C ASP A 317 -19.17 2.35 -3.09
N VAL A 318 -18.64 2.29 -4.32
CA VAL A 318 -18.66 1.05 -5.12
C VAL A 318 -17.31 0.30 -5.06
N VAL A 319 -16.26 0.98 -4.62
CA VAL A 319 -14.93 0.36 -4.55
C VAL A 319 -14.93 -0.74 -3.50
N GLY A 320 -14.52 -1.94 -3.90
CA GLY A 320 -14.43 -3.11 -3.01
C GLY A 320 -15.80 -3.71 -2.62
N GLN A 321 -16.89 -3.36 -3.32
CA GLN A 321 -18.20 -3.96 -3.13
C GLN A 321 -18.39 -5.18 -4.02
N LYS A 322 -19.29 -6.08 -3.60
CA LYS A 322 -19.71 -7.24 -4.40
C LYS A 322 -20.44 -6.80 -5.67
N PRO A 323 -20.38 -7.56 -6.79
CA PRO A 323 -21.10 -7.23 -8.03
C PRO A 323 -22.60 -6.99 -7.82
N HIS A 324 -23.28 -7.86 -7.07
CA HIS A 324 -24.69 -7.69 -6.74
C HIS A 324 -24.95 -6.36 -6.03
N ARG A 325 -24.12 -5.96 -5.05
CA ARG A 325 -24.28 -4.68 -4.36
C ARG A 325 -24.09 -3.47 -5.28
N ILE A 326 -23.16 -3.56 -6.21
CA ILE A 326 -22.97 -2.51 -7.24
C ILE A 326 -24.22 -2.42 -8.13
N ALA A 327 -24.80 -3.56 -8.52
CA ALA A 327 -26.05 -3.61 -9.30
C ALA A 327 -27.25 -3.04 -8.53
N GLU A 328 -27.38 -3.33 -7.22
CA GLU A 328 -28.41 -2.72 -6.36
C GLU A 328 -28.29 -1.19 -6.34
N LEU A 329 -27.08 -0.68 -6.09
CA LEU A 329 -26.81 0.77 -6.10
C LEU A 329 -27.12 1.40 -7.45
N SER A 330 -27.05 0.63 -8.53
CA SER A 330 -27.31 1.04 -9.91
C SER A 330 -28.77 0.84 -10.34
N GLY A 331 -29.64 0.35 -9.46
CA GLY A 331 -31.09 0.18 -9.71
C GLY A 331 -31.47 -1.03 -10.55
N PHE A 332 -30.57 -2.04 -10.68
CA PHE A 332 -30.83 -3.31 -11.35
C PHE A 332 -30.39 -4.56 -10.58
N GLY A 333 -30.32 -4.43 -9.25
CA GLY A 333 -29.86 -5.53 -8.37
C GLY A 333 -30.70 -6.81 -8.52
N ALA A 334 -32.02 -6.68 -8.78
CA ALA A 334 -32.91 -7.83 -8.98
C ALA A 334 -32.51 -8.72 -10.18
N ASP A 335 -31.77 -8.17 -11.14
CA ASP A 335 -31.34 -8.89 -12.34
C ASP A 335 -30.04 -9.68 -12.13
N VAL A 336 -29.28 -9.36 -11.08
CA VAL A 336 -27.92 -9.90 -10.85
C VAL A 336 -27.95 -10.88 -9.69
N PRO A 337 -27.46 -12.12 -9.86
CA PRO A 337 -27.36 -13.11 -8.77
C PRO A 337 -26.49 -12.58 -7.61
N GLU A 338 -26.82 -12.99 -6.37
CA GLU A 338 -26.07 -12.58 -5.18
C GLU A 338 -24.62 -13.13 -5.17
N ASP A 339 -24.39 -14.25 -5.86
CA ASP A 339 -23.11 -14.94 -6.00
C ASP A 339 -22.40 -14.61 -7.32
N ALA A 340 -22.87 -13.64 -8.10
CA ALA A 340 -22.20 -13.14 -9.30
C ALA A 340 -20.78 -12.68 -8.99
N LYS A 341 -19.87 -12.90 -9.96
CA LYS A 341 -18.43 -12.61 -9.86
C LYS A 341 -18.03 -11.44 -10.74
#